data_b70d1f1f58631b46e981613988552edf
#
_entry.id   b70d1f1f58631b46e981613988552edf
#
_cell.length_a   1.000
_cell.length_b   1.000
_cell.length_c   1.000
_cell.angle_alpha   90.00
_cell.angle_beta   90.00
_cell.angle_gamma   90.00
#
_symmetry.space_group_name_H-M   'P 1'
#
loop_
_entity.id
_entity.type
_entity.pdbx_description
1 polymer ?
#
loop_
_entity_poly.entity_id
_entity_poly.type
_entity_poly.pdbx_seq_one_letter_code
_entity_poly.pdbx_strand_id
1 'polypeptide(L)'
;MFYTYLRGLVAFILWVLNGNAHYHHMDNIPDRKENYILVSPHRTWWDPVYMAFATKPKQFIFMAKKELFTNRIFGWWIRMCGAFPIDRENPGAEAIKYPVNMLKKSNRSLIMFPSGSRHSQDVKGGVAIIAKMAKVRIMPVTYTGPRDLKGLATGERIDMNFGHPIDISDIKKMNDEGVAEVARRIQEEFDRLDAEAQAINTPTKPFILIRLLKILLIPLALVVGILTLLFSYLASFVWDPDKHRKNK
;
A
#
# COMPACT_ATOMS: atom_id res chain seq x y z
N MET A 1 18.29 0.18 0.65
CA MET A 1 18.49 -0.78 1.75
C MET A 1 17.46 -0.63 2.87
N PHE A 2 17.28 0.54 3.46
CA PHE A 2 16.41 0.72 4.63
C PHE A 2 14.91 0.41 4.36
N TYR A 3 14.36 0.80 3.21
CA TYR A 3 13.00 0.39 2.78
C TYR A 3 12.81 -1.14 2.81
N THR A 4 13.76 -1.88 2.26
CA THR A 4 13.68 -3.35 2.21
C THR A 4 13.78 -3.96 3.62
N TYR A 5 14.63 -3.40 4.47
CA TYR A 5 14.74 -3.79 5.87
C TYR A 5 13.43 -3.55 6.62
N LEU A 6 12.87 -2.33 6.58
CA LEU A 6 11.60 -2.02 7.26
C LEU A 6 10.45 -2.89 6.75
N ARG A 7 10.37 -3.09 5.44
CA ARG A 7 9.38 -4.00 4.86
C ARG A 7 9.54 -5.42 5.40
N GLY A 8 10.77 -5.92 5.53
CA GLY A 8 11.05 -7.24 6.10
C GLY A 8 10.66 -7.32 7.57
N LEU A 9 11.02 -6.32 8.38
CA LEU A 9 10.68 -6.24 9.80
C LEU A 9 9.17 -6.22 10.01
N VAL A 10 8.45 -5.35 9.29
CA VAL A 10 7.00 -5.26 9.41
C VAL A 10 6.32 -6.54 8.92
N ALA A 11 6.85 -7.18 7.85
CA ALA A 11 6.37 -8.47 7.40
C ALA A 11 6.54 -9.55 8.47
N PHE A 12 7.68 -9.57 9.15
CA PHE A 12 7.95 -10.51 10.24
C PHE A 12 6.98 -10.27 11.41
N ILE A 13 6.81 -9.02 11.84
CA ILE A 13 5.86 -8.67 12.92
C ILE A 13 4.43 -9.11 12.56
N LEU A 14 3.94 -8.79 11.36
CA LEU A 14 2.60 -9.18 10.94
C LEU A 14 2.46 -10.70 10.76
N TRP A 15 3.53 -11.39 10.34
CA TRP A 15 3.53 -12.84 10.28
C TRP A 15 3.48 -13.47 11.68
N VAL A 16 4.19 -12.92 12.66
CA VAL A 16 4.10 -13.36 14.07
C VAL A 16 2.71 -13.12 14.62
N LEU A 17 2.13 -11.95 14.38
CA LEU A 17 0.81 -11.59 14.88
C LEU A 17 -0.31 -12.40 14.23
N ASN A 18 -0.35 -12.46 12.91
CA ASN A 18 -1.42 -13.10 12.15
C ASN A 18 -0.94 -14.35 11.40
N GLY A 19 -0.14 -14.18 10.36
CA GLY A 19 0.45 -15.23 9.55
C GLY A 19 -0.55 -16.09 8.77
N ASN A 20 -1.75 -15.59 8.55
CA ASN A 20 -2.82 -16.25 7.80
C ASN A 20 -3.25 -15.40 6.60
N ALA A 21 -2.27 -14.89 5.86
CA ALA A 21 -2.50 -14.08 4.67
C ALA A 21 -2.34 -14.92 3.41
N HIS A 22 -3.32 -14.82 2.53
CA HIS A 22 -3.41 -15.51 1.24
C HIS A 22 -3.44 -14.47 0.12
N TYR A 23 -2.77 -14.79 -0.98
CA TYR A 23 -2.65 -13.90 -2.14
C TYR A 23 -3.16 -14.62 -3.37
N HIS A 24 -4.13 -14.01 -4.08
CA HIS A 24 -4.81 -14.60 -5.24
C HIS A 24 -4.48 -13.81 -6.50
N HIS A 25 -4.43 -14.50 -7.63
CA HIS A 25 -4.18 -13.92 -8.95
C HIS A 25 -2.87 -13.11 -9.04
N MET A 26 -1.82 -13.62 -8.40
CA MET A 26 -0.50 -12.98 -8.39
C MET A 26 0.10 -12.81 -9.80
N ASP A 27 -0.33 -13.64 -10.76
CA ASP A 27 0.10 -13.59 -12.15
C ASP A 27 -0.40 -12.34 -12.89
N ASN A 28 -1.43 -11.68 -12.36
CA ASN A 28 -1.91 -10.40 -12.87
C ASN A 28 -0.97 -9.23 -12.57
N ILE A 29 -0.08 -9.38 -11.59
CA ILE A 29 0.83 -8.30 -11.20
C ILE A 29 1.80 -8.02 -12.34
N PRO A 30 1.90 -6.76 -12.81
CA PRO A 30 2.83 -6.38 -13.87
C PRO A 30 4.27 -6.74 -13.55
N ASP A 31 5.10 -6.90 -14.58
CA ASP A 31 6.52 -7.21 -14.41
C ASP A 31 7.19 -6.20 -13.45
N ARG A 32 8.14 -6.71 -12.66
CA ARG A 32 8.86 -5.91 -11.66
C ARG A 32 9.59 -4.69 -12.22
N LYS A 33 9.90 -4.67 -13.52
CA LYS A 33 10.53 -3.53 -14.19
C LYS A 33 9.51 -2.48 -14.60
N GLU A 34 8.25 -2.85 -14.72
CA GLU A 34 7.17 -1.95 -15.08
C GLU A 34 6.67 -1.21 -13.82
N ASN A 35 6.45 0.09 -13.95
CA ASN A 35 5.77 0.88 -12.91
C ASN A 35 4.27 0.89 -13.17
N TYR A 36 3.50 0.84 -12.11
CA TYR A 36 2.04 0.84 -12.12
C TYR A 36 1.48 1.55 -10.89
N ILE A 37 0.19 1.85 -10.92
CA ILE A 37 -0.52 2.37 -9.74
C ILE A 37 -1.33 1.22 -9.16
N LEU A 38 -0.98 0.79 -7.95
CA LEU A 38 -1.73 -0.20 -7.20
C LEU A 38 -2.85 0.51 -6.44
N VAL A 39 -4.10 0.19 -6.75
CA VAL A 39 -5.28 0.81 -6.15
C VAL A 39 -6.10 -0.18 -5.34
N SER A 40 -6.66 0.28 -4.22
CA SER A 40 -7.51 -0.53 -3.36
C SER A 40 -8.57 0.32 -2.67
N PRO A 41 -9.76 -0.22 -2.36
CA PRO A 41 -10.64 0.35 -1.35
C PRO A 41 -9.90 0.40 -0.01
N HIS A 42 -9.89 1.55 0.65
CA HIS A 42 -9.17 1.70 1.93
C HIS A 42 -10.02 1.14 3.08
N ARG A 43 -9.68 -0.03 3.57
CA ARG A 43 -10.47 -0.73 4.61
C ARG A 43 -9.79 -0.72 5.97
N THR A 44 -8.45 -0.83 6.01
CA THR A 44 -7.67 -0.95 7.25
C THR A 44 -6.39 -0.11 7.22
N TRP A 45 -5.70 -0.02 8.37
CA TRP A 45 -4.40 0.62 8.46
C TRP A 45 -3.27 -0.21 7.81
N TRP A 46 -3.45 -1.52 7.71
CA TRP A 46 -2.43 -2.45 7.20
C TRP A 46 -2.61 -2.83 5.73
N ASP A 47 -3.70 -2.40 5.06
CA ASP A 47 -3.90 -2.63 3.63
C ASP A 47 -2.63 -2.32 2.81
N PRO A 48 -2.02 -1.10 2.90
CA PRO A 48 -0.87 -0.77 2.08
C PRO A 48 0.34 -1.65 2.39
N VAL A 49 0.41 -2.20 3.60
CA VAL A 49 1.50 -3.05 4.04
C VAL A 49 1.41 -4.42 3.38
N TYR A 50 0.24 -5.07 3.42
CA TYR A 50 0.02 -6.34 2.74
C TYR A 50 0.17 -6.21 1.22
N MET A 51 -0.31 -5.12 0.62
CA MET A 51 -0.11 -4.81 -0.80
C MET A 51 1.39 -4.76 -1.15
N ALA A 52 2.20 -4.06 -0.34
CA ALA A 52 3.65 -3.96 -0.55
C ALA A 52 4.39 -5.27 -0.30
N PHE A 53 3.84 -6.20 0.49
CA PHE A 53 4.43 -7.54 0.70
C PHE A 53 4.18 -8.46 -0.46
N ALA A 54 2.94 -8.51 -0.94
CA ALA A 54 2.55 -9.36 -2.06
C ALA A 54 3.38 -9.07 -3.31
N THR A 55 3.69 -7.81 -3.55
CA THR A 55 4.33 -7.33 -4.78
C THR A 55 5.85 -7.24 -4.71
N LYS A 56 6.50 -7.93 -3.75
CA LYS A 56 7.98 -8.02 -3.70
C LYS A 56 8.56 -8.52 -5.02
N PRO A 57 9.71 -7.97 -5.47
CA PRO A 57 10.59 -7.00 -4.81
C PRO A 57 10.25 -5.53 -5.09
N LYS A 58 9.14 -5.22 -5.78
CA LYS A 58 8.75 -3.87 -6.15
C LYS A 58 8.72 -2.95 -4.93
N GLN A 59 9.18 -1.70 -5.12
CA GLN A 59 9.10 -0.64 -4.11
C GLN A 59 8.01 0.34 -4.49
N PHE A 60 7.40 0.94 -3.48
CA PHE A 60 6.29 1.86 -3.66
C PHE A 60 6.55 3.21 -3.02
N ILE A 61 5.89 4.22 -3.58
CA ILE A 61 5.60 5.47 -2.91
C ILE A 61 4.11 5.47 -2.55
N PHE A 62 3.72 6.24 -1.53
CA PHE A 62 2.32 6.40 -1.15
C PHE A 62 2.02 7.77 -0.57
N MET A 63 0.80 8.23 -0.82
CA MET A 63 0.29 9.48 -0.28
C MET A 63 -0.11 9.29 1.17
N ALA A 64 0.38 10.12 2.06
CA ALA A 64 0.00 10.12 3.46
C ALA A 64 -0.40 11.52 3.93
N LYS A 65 -1.35 11.58 4.86
CA LYS A 65 -1.84 12.84 5.41
C LYS A 65 -0.69 13.64 6.03
N LYS A 66 -0.58 14.94 5.73
CA LYS A 66 0.54 15.81 6.17
C LYS A 66 0.78 15.76 7.68
N GLU A 67 -0.29 15.61 8.47
CA GLU A 67 -0.22 15.56 9.93
C GLU A 67 0.52 14.32 10.46
N LEU A 68 0.61 13.25 9.69
CA LEU A 68 1.40 12.07 10.07
C LEU A 68 2.92 12.34 10.07
N PHE A 69 3.33 13.41 9.44
CA PHE A 69 4.74 13.81 9.35
C PHE A 69 5.16 14.80 10.44
N THR A 70 4.24 15.27 11.29
CA THR A 70 4.54 16.17 12.41
C THR A 70 5.29 15.45 13.53
N ASN A 71 4.97 14.19 13.78
CA ASN A 71 5.74 13.37 14.70
C ASN A 71 7.10 13.03 14.07
N ARG A 72 8.19 13.39 14.74
CA ARG A 72 9.56 13.27 14.23
C ARG A 72 9.92 11.83 13.84
N ILE A 73 9.69 10.87 14.74
CA ILE A 73 10.08 9.48 14.54
C ILE A 73 9.17 8.83 13.50
N PHE A 74 7.86 8.95 13.68
CA PHE A 74 6.89 8.34 12.79
C PHE A 74 6.96 8.97 11.39
N GLY A 75 7.06 10.29 11.30
CA GLY A 75 7.23 11.00 10.04
C GLY A 75 8.51 10.58 9.31
N TRP A 76 9.61 10.42 10.02
CA TRP A 76 10.87 9.92 9.45
C TRP A 76 10.68 8.48 8.91
N TRP A 77 10.05 7.60 9.68
CA TRP A 77 9.79 6.22 9.28
C TRP A 77 8.96 6.12 8.00
N ILE A 78 7.81 6.80 7.96
CA ILE A 78 6.95 6.72 6.79
C ILE A 78 7.60 7.33 5.54
N ARG A 79 8.44 8.38 5.70
CA ARG A 79 9.26 8.90 4.59
C ARG A 79 10.25 7.86 4.08
N MET A 80 10.93 7.16 4.97
CA MET A 80 11.86 6.09 4.60
C MET A 80 11.16 4.92 3.91
N CYS A 81 9.91 4.68 4.23
CA CYS A 81 9.04 3.73 3.51
C CYS A 81 8.51 4.25 2.17
N GLY A 82 8.83 5.48 1.77
CA GLY A 82 8.38 6.06 0.51
C GLY A 82 7.11 6.91 0.61
N ALA A 83 6.59 7.16 1.82
CA ALA A 83 5.47 8.08 1.98
C ALA A 83 5.87 9.52 1.65
N PHE A 84 4.93 10.28 1.09
CA PHE A 84 5.05 11.71 0.91
C PHE A 84 3.81 12.43 1.42
N PRO A 85 3.98 13.63 1.99
CA PRO A 85 2.86 14.36 2.59
C PRO A 85 1.92 14.92 1.54
N ILE A 86 0.62 14.83 1.82
CA ILE A 86 -0.42 15.49 1.05
C ILE A 86 -1.39 16.22 1.98
N ASP A 87 -1.75 17.42 1.62
CA ASP A 87 -2.90 18.10 2.17
C ASP A 87 -4.16 17.55 1.49
N ARG A 88 -5.01 16.86 2.22
CA ARG A 88 -6.21 16.23 1.64
C ARG A 88 -7.34 17.23 1.40
N GLU A 89 -7.33 18.35 2.10
CA GLU A 89 -8.34 19.40 1.99
C GLU A 89 -8.02 20.32 0.82
N ASN A 90 -6.72 20.66 0.65
CA ASN A 90 -6.22 21.48 -0.46
C ASN A 90 -5.04 20.77 -1.15
N PRO A 91 -5.28 19.74 -1.96
CA PRO A 91 -4.20 19.03 -2.65
C PRO A 91 -3.58 19.94 -3.71
N GLY A 92 -2.39 20.48 -3.42
CA GLY A 92 -1.63 21.30 -4.37
C GLY A 92 -1.16 20.48 -5.59
N ALA A 93 -0.62 21.17 -6.59
CA ALA A 93 -0.13 20.56 -7.83
C ALA A 93 0.92 19.44 -7.58
N GLU A 94 1.64 19.50 -6.47
CA GLU A 94 2.62 18.47 -6.07
C GLU A 94 1.98 17.11 -5.77
N ALA A 95 0.70 17.07 -5.40
CA ALA A 95 -0.05 15.82 -5.22
C ALA A 95 -0.13 14.98 -6.51
N ILE A 96 -0.05 15.64 -7.66
CA ILE A 96 -0.03 15.00 -8.99
C ILE A 96 1.39 14.95 -9.55
N LYS A 97 2.13 16.06 -9.51
CA LYS A 97 3.47 16.15 -10.13
C LYS A 97 4.47 15.20 -9.51
N TYR A 98 4.50 15.10 -8.17
CA TYR A 98 5.46 14.24 -7.48
C TYR A 98 5.30 12.75 -7.85
N PRO A 99 4.13 12.11 -7.69
CA PRO A 99 3.97 10.70 -8.07
C PRO A 99 4.19 10.46 -9.57
N VAL A 100 3.77 11.37 -10.45
CA VAL A 100 4.05 11.27 -11.90
C VAL A 100 5.55 11.24 -12.16
N ASN A 101 6.32 12.14 -11.55
CA ASN A 101 7.77 12.16 -11.70
C ASN A 101 8.42 10.88 -11.17
N MET A 102 7.96 10.37 -10.03
CA MET A 102 8.49 9.13 -9.46
C MET A 102 8.19 7.91 -10.33
N LEU A 103 6.97 7.81 -10.87
CA LEU A 103 6.58 6.75 -11.79
C LEU A 103 7.39 6.77 -13.10
N LYS A 104 7.77 7.96 -13.58
CA LYS A 104 8.55 8.11 -14.82
C LYS A 104 10.06 7.93 -14.64
N LYS A 105 10.60 8.40 -13.52
CA LYS A 105 12.06 8.56 -13.35
C LYS A 105 12.69 7.57 -12.38
N SER A 106 11.89 6.74 -11.69
CA SER A 106 12.40 5.75 -10.74
C SER A 106 11.79 4.38 -11.01
N ASN A 107 12.36 3.33 -10.41
CA ASN A 107 11.76 1.99 -10.43
C ASN A 107 10.80 1.78 -9.23
N ARG A 108 9.95 2.78 -8.97
CA ARG A 108 8.95 2.72 -7.89
C ARG A 108 7.55 2.90 -8.44
N SER A 109 6.66 2.05 -8.01
CA SER A 109 5.22 2.14 -8.27
C SER A 109 4.52 3.00 -7.20
N LEU A 110 3.26 3.32 -7.40
CA LEU A 110 2.44 4.08 -6.47
C LEU A 110 1.40 3.18 -5.84
N ILE A 111 1.24 3.22 -4.50
CA ILE A 111 0.04 2.73 -3.83
C ILE A 111 -0.88 3.92 -3.58
N MET A 112 -2.13 3.81 -4.00
CA MET A 112 -3.12 4.86 -3.86
C MET A 112 -4.49 4.29 -3.48
N PHE A 113 -5.18 5.00 -2.60
CA PHE A 113 -6.57 4.70 -2.25
C PHE A 113 -7.46 5.73 -2.94
N PRO A 114 -8.19 5.35 -4.00
CA PRO A 114 -8.87 6.32 -4.86
C PRO A 114 -9.92 7.17 -4.15
N SER A 115 -10.59 6.65 -3.13
CA SER A 115 -11.54 7.39 -2.30
C SER A 115 -10.87 8.47 -1.42
N GLY A 116 -9.56 8.36 -1.19
CA GLY A 116 -8.80 9.26 -0.33
C GLY A 116 -9.09 9.12 1.16
N SER A 117 -10.07 8.29 1.55
CA SER A 117 -10.41 8.03 2.95
C SER A 117 -11.00 6.63 3.13
N ARG A 118 -11.05 6.14 4.39
CA ARG A 118 -11.72 4.87 4.75
C ARG A 118 -13.23 5.00 4.89
N HIS A 119 -13.75 6.21 4.79
CA HIS A 119 -15.16 6.54 5.02
C HIS A 119 -15.91 6.85 3.71
N SER A 120 -15.25 6.83 2.56
CA SER A 120 -15.84 6.99 1.25
C SER A 120 -15.38 5.87 0.33
N GLN A 121 -16.26 5.44 -0.55
CA GLN A 121 -15.96 4.46 -1.60
C GLN A 121 -15.82 5.12 -2.99
N ASP A 122 -16.12 6.41 -3.10
CA ASP A 122 -16.10 7.11 -4.38
C ASP A 122 -14.69 7.23 -4.94
N VAL A 123 -14.50 6.79 -6.15
CA VAL A 123 -13.21 6.88 -6.87
C VAL A 123 -13.00 8.32 -7.35
N LYS A 124 -12.03 9.00 -6.76
CA LYS A 124 -11.65 10.38 -7.15
C LYS A 124 -10.74 10.38 -8.37
N GLY A 125 -10.84 11.42 -9.18
CA GLY A 125 -10.12 11.56 -10.45
C GLY A 125 -8.59 11.59 -10.40
N GLY A 126 -8.00 11.73 -9.21
CA GLY A 126 -6.55 11.83 -9.08
C GLY A 126 -5.77 10.63 -9.63
N VAL A 127 -6.30 9.42 -9.47
CA VAL A 127 -5.67 8.20 -10.01
C VAL A 127 -5.63 8.22 -11.54
N ALA A 128 -6.73 8.63 -12.19
CA ALA A 128 -6.85 8.72 -13.64
C ALA A 128 -5.83 9.70 -14.24
N ILE A 129 -5.73 10.88 -13.63
CA ILE A 129 -4.81 11.93 -14.06
C ILE A 129 -3.34 11.46 -13.91
N ILE A 130 -2.98 10.88 -12.76
CA ILE A 130 -1.62 10.38 -12.52
C ILE A 130 -1.28 9.26 -13.50
N ALA A 131 -2.17 8.28 -13.69
CA ALA A 131 -1.97 7.16 -14.59
C ALA A 131 -1.76 7.64 -16.04
N LYS A 132 -2.61 8.55 -16.52
CA LYS A 132 -2.49 9.13 -17.88
C LYS A 132 -1.21 9.91 -18.07
N MET A 133 -0.85 10.79 -17.12
CA MET A 133 0.37 11.60 -17.20
C MET A 133 1.63 10.74 -17.08
N ALA A 134 1.62 9.70 -16.26
CA ALA A 134 2.75 8.79 -16.10
C ALA A 134 2.82 7.72 -17.19
N LYS A 135 1.75 7.49 -17.95
CA LYS A 135 1.57 6.42 -18.95
C LYS A 135 1.77 5.03 -18.32
N VAL A 136 1.12 4.78 -17.21
CA VAL A 136 1.19 3.51 -16.47
C VAL A 136 -0.19 2.90 -16.30
N ARG A 137 -0.24 1.58 -16.20
CA ARG A 137 -1.47 0.84 -15.92
C ARG A 137 -1.92 1.02 -14.47
N ILE A 138 -3.22 0.83 -14.23
CA ILE A 138 -3.81 0.79 -12.90
C ILE A 138 -4.02 -0.67 -12.53
N MET A 139 -3.54 -1.08 -11.35
CA MET A 139 -3.63 -2.44 -10.85
C MET A 139 -4.59 -2.47 -9.66
N PRO A 140 -5.83 -2.94 -9.82
CA PRO A 140 -6.78 -3.07 -8.72
C PRO A 140 -6.40 -4.23 -7.80
N VAL A 141 -6.63 -4.05 -6.50
CA VAL A 141 -6.49 -5.10 -5.50
C VAL A 141 -7.50 -4.89 -4.38
N THR A 142 -8.11 -5.94 -3.88
CA THR A 142 -9.00 -5.86 -2.72
C THR A 142 -8.40 -6.60 -1.53
N TYR A 143 -8.70 -6.11 -0.34
CA TYR A 143 -8.37 -6.70 0.94
C TYR A 143 -9.65 -7.23 1.59
N THR A 144 -9.64 -8.49 2.00
CA THR A 144 -10.67 -9.06 2.85
C THR A 144 -10.01 -9.67 4.09
N GLY A 145 -10.52 -9.35 5.27
CA GLY A 145 -9.92 -9.82 6.51
C GLY A 145 -10.26 -8.93 7.71
N PRO A 146 -9.56 -9.13 8.85
CA PRO A 146 -9.83 -8.42 10.09
C PRO A 146 -9.69 -6.91 9.92
N ARG A 147 -10.60 -6.17 10.55
CA ARG A 147 -10.58 -4.70 10.56
C ARG A 147 -10.01 -4.12 11.86
N ASP A 148 -9.79 -4.95 12.85
CA ASP A 148 -9.28 -4.57 14.16
C ASP A 148 -8.04 -5.40 14.55
N LEU A 149 -7.33 -4.95 15.59
CA LEU A 149 -6.14 -5.61 16.09
C LEU A 149 -6.45 -6.98 16.72
N LYS A 150 -7.66 -7.18 17.23
CA LYS A 150 -8.07 -8.44 17.82
C LYS A 150 -8.14 -9.53 16.75
N GLY A 151 -8.88 -9.27 15.66
CA GLY A 151 -8.95 -10.20 14.54
C GLY A 151 -7.58 -10.47 13.93
N LEU A 152 -6.73 -9.42 13.81
CA LEU A 152 -5.36 -9.60 13.36
C LEU A 152 -4.56 -10.53 14.28
N ALA A 153 -4.61 -10.33 15.60
CA ALA A 153 -3.89 -11.13 16.59
C ALA A 153 -4.50 -12.53 16.77
N THR A 154 -5.78 -12.72 16.55
CA THR A 154 -6.42 -14.04 16.58
C THR A 154 -6.16 -14.88 15.35
N GLY A 155 -5.50 -14.32 14.33
CA GLY A 155 -5.12 -15.04 13.11
C GLY A 155 -6.31 -15.22 12.18
N GLU A 156 -7.27 -14.29 12.17
CA GLU A 156 -8.32 -14.28 11.16
C GLU A 156 -7.71 -14.27 9.75
N ARG A 157 -8.36 -14.98 8.84
CA ARG A 157 -7.89 -15.07 7.46
C ARG A 157 -7.85 -13.71 6.79
N ILE A 158 -6.77 -13.46 6.06
CA ILE A 158 -6.57 -12.29 5.21
C ILE A 158 -6.44 -12.77 3.78
N ASP A 159 -7.24 -12.20 2.89
CA ASP A 159 -7.16 -12.44 1.46
C ASP A 159 -6.85 -11.12 0.74
N MET A 160 -5.81 -11.16 -0.10
CA MET A 160 -5.44 -10.09 -1.03
C MET A 160 -5.73 -10.60 -2.43
N ASN A 161 -6.72 -10.02 -3.10
CA ASN A 161 -7.18 -10.46 -4.41
C ASN A 161 -6.78 -9.44 -5.48
N PHE A 162 -5.87 -9.83 -6.40
CA PHE A 162 -5.33 -8.96 -7.44
C PHE A 162 -6.17 -9.05 -8.72
N GLY A 163 -6.70 -7.92 -9.17
CA GLY A 163 -7.51 -7.82 -10.36
C GLY A 163 -6.71 -7.79 -11.67
N HIS A 164 -7.40 -7.56 -12.77
CA HIS A 164 -6.73 -7.36 -14.05
C HIS A 164 -6.17 -5.94 -14.17
N PRO A 165 -4.97 -5.77 -14.73
CA PRO A 165 -4.42 -4.44 -14.98
C PRO A 165 -5.30 -3.65 -15.95
N ILE A 166 -5.74 -2.47 -15.53
CA ILE A 166 -6.58 -1.58 -16.33
C ILE A 166 -5.66 -0.69 -17.16
N ASP A 167 -5.74 -0.84 -18.48
CA ASP A 167 -5.14 0.09 -19.45
C ASP A 167 -6.14 1.21 -19.75
N ILE A 168 -5.64 2.44 -19.77
CA ILE A 168 -6.40 3.65 -20.07
C ILE A 168 -5.84 4.40 -21.29
N SER A 169 -5.05 3.72 -22.13
CA SER A 169 -4.46 4.31 -23.34
C SER A 169 -5.50 4.74 -24.35
N ASP A 170 -6.63 4.04 -24.40
CA ASP A 170 -7.81 4.30 -25.23
C ASP A 170 -8.53 5.62 -24.88
N ILE A 171 -8.43 6.05 -23.62
CA ILE A 171 -9.06 7.30 -23.18
C ILE A 171 -8.19 8.49 -23.60
N LYS A 172 -8.59 9.18 -24.65
CA LYS A 172 -7.79 10.27 -25.25
C LYS A 172 -7.69 11.50 -24.33
N LYS A 173 -8.78 11.93 -23.71
CA LYS A 173 -8.87 13.12 -22.87
C LYS A 173 -9.25 12.77 -21.44
N MET A 174 -8.60 13.41 -20.45
CA MET A 174 -8.94 13.31 -19.02
C MET A 174 -9.81 14.50 -18.59
N ASN A 175 -10.90 14.74 -19.34
CA ASN A 175 -12.01 15.56 -18.92
C ASN A 175 -12.91 14.78 -17.93
N ASP A 176 -14.00 15.33 -17.50
CA ASP A 176 -14.91 14.70 -16.53
C ASP A 176 -15.41 13.33 -17.00
N GLU A 177 -15.71 13.18 -18.30
CA GLU A 177 -16.11 11.90 -18.88
C GLU A 177 -14.98 10.86 -18.84
N GLY A 178 -13.75 11.24 -19.22
CA GLY A 178 -12.60 10.35 -19.18
C GLY A 178 -12.23 9.91 -17.77
N VAL A 179 -12.34 10.83 -16.80
CA VAL A 179 -12.14 10.53 -15.38
C VAL A 179 -13.22 9.58 -14.86
N ALA A 180 -14.49 9.84 -15.22
CA ALA A 180 -15.62 8.99 -14.84
C ALA A 180 -15.49 7.57 -15.42
N GLU A 181 -15.02 7.44 -16.66
CA GLU A 181 -14.79 6.13 -17.28
C GLU A 181 -13.70 5.34 -16.56
N VAL A 182 -12.57 5.98 -16.18
CA VAL A 182 -11.52 5.31 -15.37
C VAL A 182 -12.08 4.89 -14.01
N ALA A 183 -12.86 5.75 -13.37
CA ALA A 183 -13.49 5.44 -12.07
C ALA A 183 -14.43 4.25 -12.19
N ARG A 184 -15.25 4.19 -13.23
CA ARG A 184 -16.15 3.08 -13.53
C ARG A 184 -15.39 1.76 -13.67
N ARG A 185 -14.32 1.73 -14.50
CA ARG A 185 -13.50 0.53 -14.70
C ARG A 185 -12.86 0.04 -13.40
N ILE A 186 -12.38 0.97 -12.56
CA ILE A 186 -11.81 0.61 -11.25
C ILE A 186 -12.89 0.03 -10.34
N GLN A 187 -14.08 0.63 -10.28
CA GLN A 187 -15.17 0.18 -9.44
C GLN A 187 -15.69 -1.19 -9.86
N GLU A 188 -15.90 -1.42 -11.14
CA GLU A 188 -16.33 -2.72 -11.68
C GLU A 188 -15.34 -3.84 -11.30
N GLU A 189 -14.04 -3.54 -11.37
CA GLU A 189 -13.04 -4.52 -10.98
C GLU A 189 -13.02 -4.76 -9.46
N PHE A 190 -13.23 -3.72 -8.64
CA PHE A 190 -13.39 -3.91 -7.20
C PHE A 190 -14.61 -4.76 -6.86
N ASP A 191 -15.76 -4.51 -7.51
CA ASP A 191 -16.99 -5.26 -7.27
C ASP A 191 -16.82 -6.74 -7.67
N ARG A 192 -16.15 -7.01 -8.79
CA ARG A 192 -15.80 -8.36 -9.24
C ARG A 192 -14.90 -9.07 -8.21
N LEU A 193 -13.83 -8.40 -7.76
CA LEU A 193 -12.89 -8.97 -6.79
C LEU A 193 -13.53 -9.22 -5.42
N ASP A 194 -14.47 -8.36 -5.00
CA ASP A 194 -15.18 -8.53 -3.74
C ASP A 194 -16.18 -9.71 -3.84
N ALA A 195 -16.83 -9.89 -4.97
CA ALA A 195 -17.70 -11.06 -5.21
C ALA A 195 -16.89 -12.37 -5.20
N GLU A 196 -15.72 -12.39 -5.84
CA GLU A 196 -14.81 -13.54 -5.79
C GLU A 196 -14.32 -13.84 -4.38
N ALA A 197 -13.94 -12.79 -3.61
CA ALA A 197 -13.48 -12.95 -2.22
C ALA A 197 -14.56 -13.56 -1.32
N GLN A 198 -15.83 -13.23 -1.53
CA GLN A 198 -16.95 -13.84 -0.82
C GLN A 198 -17.11 -15.32 -1.13
N ALA A 199 -16.86 -15.73 -2.37
CA ALA A 199 -16.93 -17.14 -2.80
C ALA A 199 -15.76 -17.98 -2.23
N ILE A 200 -14.60 -17.38 -2.02
CA ILE A 200 -13.40 -18.05 -1.50
C ILE A 200 -13.44 -18.22 0.04
N ASN A 201 -14.35 -17.55 0.72
CA ASN A 201 -14.37 -17.39 2.18
C ASN A 201 -14.62 -18.71 2.94
N THR A 202 -13.64 -19.62 2.89
CA THR A 202 -13.53 -20.76 3.81
C THR A 202 -12.74 -20.33 5.05
N PRO A 203 -13.34 -20.35 6.25
CA PRO A 203 -12.62 -19.98 7.47
C PRO A 203 -11.51 -21.00 7.74
N THR A 204 -10.28 -20.61 7.40
CA THR A 204 -9.10 -21.39 7.76
C THR A 204 -8.53 -20.85 9.07
N LYS A 205 -8.50 -21.70 10.09
CA LYS A 205 -7.79 -21.37 11.33
C LYS A 205 -6.32 -21.80 11.21
N PRO A 206 -5.36 -20.98 11.64
CA PRO A 206 -3.97 -21.39 11.64
C PRO A 206 -3.78 -22.59 12.58
N PHE A 207 -2.91 -23.52 12.18
CA PHE A 207 -2.61 -24.72 12.98
C PHE A 207 -2.07 -24.31 14.35
N ILE A 208 -2.63 -24.88 15.44
CA ILE A 208 -2.38 -24.45 16.82
C ILE A 208 -0.89 -24.49 17.20
N LEU A 209 -0.16 -25.48 16.73
CA LEU A 209 1.27 -25.61 16.97
C LEU A 209 2.08 -24.45 16.38
N ILE A 210 1.72 -23.99 15.20
CA ILE A 210 2.32 -22.82 14.56
C ILE A 210 2.03 -21.56 15.37
N ARG A 211 0.83 -21.43 15.92
CA ARG A 211 0.50 -20.29 16.80
C ARG A 211 1.34 -20.29 18.07
N LEU A 212 1.50 -21.44 18.72
CA LEU A 212 2.35 -21.58 19.92
C LEU A 212 3.81 -21.23 19.61
N LEU A 213 4.34 -21.71 18.47
CA LEU A 213 5.69 -21.38 18.03
C LEU A 213 5.86 -19.87 17.79
N LYS A 214 4.86 -19.20 17.20
CA LYS A 214 4.88 -17.75 16.98
C LYS A 214 4.89 -16.96 18.28
N ILE A 215 4.20 -17.42 19.32
CA ILE A 215 4.22 -16.78 20.65
C ILE A 215 5.66 -16.71 21.19
N LEU A 216 6.47 -17.75 20.97
CA LEU A 216 7.88 -17.74 21.37
C LEU A 216 8.73 -16.71 20.61
N LEU A 217 8.29 -16.26 19.44
CA LEU A 217 8.96 -15.23 18.64
C LEU A 217 8.58 -13.80 19.02
N ILE A 218 7.54 -13.61 19.83
CA ILE A 218 7.09 -12.28 20.26
C ILE A 218 8.21 -11.49 20.96
N PRO A 219 8.94 -12.06 21.94
CA PRO A 219 10.04 -11.33 22.60
C PRO A 219 11.11 -10.87 21.59
N LEU A 220 11.47 -11.74 20.65
CA LEU A 220 12.42 -11.39 19.60
C LEU A 220 11.90 -10.24 18.72
N ALA A 221 10.65 -10.31 18.29
CA ALA A 221 10.01 -9.25 17.49
C ALA A 221 9.99 -7.91 18.23
N LEU A 222 9.71 -7.94 19.54
CA LEU A 222 9.73 -6.75 20.40
C LEU A 222 11.15 -6.16 20.52
N VAL A 223 12.15 -6.99 20.80
CA VAL A 223 13.54 -6.54 20.91
C VAL A 223 14.02 -5.90 19.60
N VAL A 224 13.82 -6.58 18.47
CA VAL A 224 14.20 -6.03 17.15
C VAL A 224 13.42 -4.75 16.84
N GLY A 225 12.13 -4.70 17.17
CA GLY A 225 11.31 -3.51 17.01
C GLY A 225 11.84 -2.32 17.82
N ILE A 226 12.13 -2.53 19.12
CA ILE A 226 12.68 -1.50 20.01
C ILE A 226 14.03 -1.00 19.52
N LEU A 227 14.95 -1.90 19.15
CA LEU A 227 16.26 -1.53 18.63
C LEU A 227 16.14 -0.73 17.33
N THR A 228 15.19 -1.10 16.47
CA THR A 228 14.93 -0.33 15.23
C THR A 228 14.34 1.05 15.53
N LEU A 229 13.47 1.18 16.54
CA LEU A 229 12.95 2.47 17.00
C LEU A 229 14.05 3.36 17.54
N LEU A 230 14.95 2.84 18.40
CA LEU A 230 16.09 3.57 18.95
C LEU A 230 17.04 4.03 17.85
N PHE A 231 17.40 3.12 16.92
CA PHE A 231 18.22 3.48 15.77
C PHE A 231 17.56 4.57 14.92
N SER A 232 16.27 4.44 14.63
CA SER A 232 15.52 5.42 13.84
C SER A 232 15.43 6.76 14.53
N TYR A 233 15.28 6.78 15.86
CA TYR A 233 15.33 8.00 16.66
C TYR A 233 16.67 8.72 16.50
N LEU A 234 17.77 8.03 16.72
CA LEU A 234 19.11 8.59 16.55
C LEU A 234 19.36 9.03 15.10
N ALA A 235 19.02 8.20 14.12
CA ALA A 235 19.18 8.50 12.71
C ALA A 235 18.36 9.73 12.26
N SER A 236 17.19 9.97 12.86
CA SER A 236 16.35 11.14 12.55
C SER A 236 16.99 12.50 12.90
N PHE A 237 18.02 12.52 13.73
CA PHE A 237 18.79 13.75 14.01
C PHE A 237 19.87 14.05 12.98
N VAL A 238 20.41 13.00 12.35
CA VAL A 238 21.55 13.08 11.43
C VAL A 238 21.12 13.06 9.97
N TRP A 239 20.04 12.33 9.69
CA TRP A 239 19.59 12.08 8.34
C TRP A 239 18.17 12.61 8.09
N ASP A 240 18.05 13.59 7.17
CA ASP A 240 16.77 14.10 6.69
C ASP A 240 16.45 13.47 5.32
N PRO A 241 15.42 12.60 5.26
CA PRO A 241 15.03 11.95 4.01
C PRO A 241 14.59 12.93 2.90
N ASP A 242 14.07 14.09 3.25
CA ASP A 242 13.57 15.08 2.28
C ASP A 242 14.68 15.87 1.62
N LYS A 243 15.81 16.08 2.29
CA LYS A 243 17.00 16.72 1.68
C LYS A 243 17.58 15.90 0.53
N HIS A 244 17.58 14.57 0.68
CA HIS A 244 18.04 13.65 -0.38
C HIS A 244 17.00 13.38 -1.46
N ARG A 245 15.77 13.78 -1.25
CA ARG A 245 14.66 13.61 -2.20
C ARG A 245 14.61 14.72 -3.24
N LYS A 246 15.04 15.93 -2.88
CA LYS A 246 15.07 17.10 -3.78
C LYS A 246 16.25 17.07 -4.76
N ASN A 247 17.28 16.27 -4.49
CA ASN A 247 18.50 16.19 -5.29
C ASN A 247 18.56 14.97 -6.24
N LYS A 248 17.46 14.25 -6.43
CA LYS A 248 17.26 13.18 -7.40
C LYS A 248 16.02 13.42 -8.24
#